data_d5a6f191abdadf15f9fae2e18a404f56
#
_entry.id   d5a6f191abdadf15f9fae2e18a404f56
#
_cell.length_a   1.000
_cell.length_b   1.000
_cell.length_c   1.000
_cell.angle_alpha   90.00
_cell.angle_beta   90.00
_cell.angle_gamma   90.00
#
_symmetry.space_group_name_H-M   'P 1'
#
loop_
_entity.id
_entity.type
_entity.pdbx_description
1 polymer ?
#
loop_
_entity_poly.entity_id
_entity_poly.type
_entity_poly.pdbx_seq_one_letter_code
_entity_poly.pdbx_strand_id
1 'polypeptide(L)'
;MWCSRNCRPRFAFMASYLPPKAGWRPAMVEIKSVKVENPEGLNVVIGQTHFIKTAEDLYEAIENSVPQAKFGIAFCEASGPCLVRVEGNDGALKDLAVRNALAIGAGHTFVIFLRDAYPVNVLRAIRDTPEVVTIFCATSNPVDVLVAENPRGCGIVGVIDGERPKGVETEADRKDRLEFLRKIGYKLG
;
A
#
# COMPACT_ATOMS: atom_id res chain seq x y z
N MET A 1 60.19 13.99 21.77
CA MET A 1 60.40 12.91 20.80
C MET A 1 59.05 12.45 20.27
N TRP A 2 58.73 12.91 19.09
CA TRP A 2 57.45 12.64 18.43
C TRP A 2 57.53 11.31 17.67
N CYS A 3 56.56 10.41 17.84
CA CYS A 3 56.42 9.25 17.00
C CYS A 3 55.05 9.28 16.34
N SER A 4 55.04 9.79 15.11
CA SER A 4 53.90 9.71 14.19
C SER A 4 53.73 8.28 13.70
N ARG A 5 52.55 7.66 13.89
CA ARG A 5 52.13 6.49 13.14
C ARG A 5 50.73 6.71 12.58
N ASN A 6 50.72 7.05 11.29
CA ASN A 6 49.57 6.97 10.41
C ASN A 6 49.05 5.49 10.35
N CYS A 7 47.96 5.19 11.04
CA CYS A 7 47.17 4.03 10.75
C CYS A 7 45.90 4.46 10.06
N ARG A 8 45.88 4.46 8.74
CA ARG A 8 44.66 4.45 7.97
C ARG A 8 44.16 3.01 7.86
N PRO A 9 42.96 2.66 8.29
CA PRO A 9 42.38 1.36 7.94
C PRO A 9 42.01 1.38 6.46
N ARG A 10 42.71 0.57 5.68
CA ARG A 10 42.29 0.20 4.32
C ARG A 10 41.09 -0.75 4.42
N PHE A 11 39.88 -0.24 4.44
CA PHE A 11 38.73 -1.05 4.06
C PHE A 11 38.68 -1.13 2.53
N ALA A 12 39.43 -2.08 1.99
CA ALA A 12 39.25 -2.58 0.64
C ALA A 12 38.03 -3.51 0.67
N PHE A 13 36.83 -2.94 0.49
CA PHE A 13 35.64 -3.73 0.15
C PHE A 13 35.80 -4.15 -1.29
N MET A 14 36.56 -5.22 -1.54
CA MET A 14 36.50 -5.94 -2.80
C MET A 14 35.13 -6.66 -2.84
N ALA A 15 34.10 -5.95 -3.30
CA ALA A 15 32.94 -6.63 -3.83
C ALA A 15 33.44 -7.50 -5.01
N SER A 16 33.56 -8.80 -4.78
CA SER A 16 33.79 -9.77 -5.83
C SER A 16 32.55 -9.76 -6.74
N TYR A 17 32.58 -8.92 -7.77
CA TYR A 17 31.60 -8.93 -8.83
C TYR A 17 31.80 -10.26 -9.58
N LEU A 18 31.03 -11.26 -9.21
CA LEU A 18 30.95 -12.48 -9.99
C LEU A 18 30.22 -12.11 -11.29
N PRO A 19 30.86 -12.27 -12.46
CA PRO A 19 30.16 -12.05 -13.71
C PRO A 19 28.94 -12.99 -13.79
N PRO A 20 27.82 -12.54 -14.34
CA PRO A 20 26.64 -13.37 -14.49
C PRO A 20 27.03 -14.66 -15.25
N LYS A 21 26.56 -15.81 -14.78
CA LYS A 21 26.80 -17.11 -15.45
C LYS A 21 26.43 -16.98 -16.93
N ALA A 22 27.26 -17.53 -17.80
CA ALA A 22 26.99 -17.54 -19.24
C ALA A 22 25.57 -18.07 -19.49
N GLY A 23 24.71 -17.25 -20.16
CA GLY A 23 23.31 -17.56 -20.43
C GLY A 23 22.32 -16.84 -19.54
N TRP A 24 22.73 -16.09 -18.48
CA TRP A 24 21.80 -15.26 -17.72
C TRP A 24 21.36 -14.06 -18.58
N ARG A 25 20.09 -14.07 -18.97
CA ARG A 25 19.42 -12.90 -19.57
C ARG A 25 18.48 -12.34 -18.51
N PRO A 26 18.52 -11.03 -18.20
CA PRO A 26 17.52 -10.45 -17.34
C PRO A 26 16.14 -10.68 -17.95
N ALA A 27 15.19 -11.16 -17.15
CA ALA A 27 13.81 -11.22 -17.59
C ALA A 27 13.36 -9.79 -17.93
N MET A 28 12.71 -9.63 -19.09
CA MET A 28 12.08 -8.34 -19.40
C MET A 28 11.00 -8.06 -18.36
N VAL A 29 11.00 -6.85 -17.80
CA VAL A 29 9.99 -6.35 -16.89
C VAL A 29 9.17 -5.32 -17.64
N GLU A 30 7.86 -5.53 -17.69
CA GLU A 30 6.90 -4.57 -18.25
C GLU A 30 6.23 -3.81 -17.12
N ILE A 31 6.05 -2.50 -17.27
CA ILE A 31 5.28 -1.68 -16.32
C ILE A 31 3.92 -1.41 -16.92
N LYS A 32 2.86 -1.73 -16.15
CA LYS A 32 1.46 -1.52 -16.51
C LYS A 32 0.78 -0.63 -15.48
N SER A 33 -0.23 0.11 -15.92
CA SER A 33 -1.15 0.86 -15.05
C SER A 33 -2.45 0.07 -14.92
N VAL A 34 -2.85 -0.24 -13.69
CA VAL A 34 -4.11 -0.90 -13.36
C VAL A 34 -5.00 0.09 -12.63
N LYS A 35 -6.10 0.49 -13.27
CA LYS A 35 -7.06 1.39 -12.66
C LYS A 35 -7.85 0.67 -11.58
N VAL A 36 -7.93 1.27 -10.39
CA VAL A 36 -8.76 0.77 -9.29
C VAL A 36 -10.23 1.02 -9.61
N GLU A 37 -11.03 -0.05 -9.62
CA GLU A 37 -12.49 0.05 -9.69
C GLU A 37 -13.03 0.57 -8.38
N ASN A 38 -13.64 1.77 -8.39
CA ASN A 38 -14.23 2.42 -7.21
C ASN A 38 -15.40 3.33 -7.64
N PRO A 39 -16.54 2.75 -8.09
CA PRO A 39 -17.64 3.51 -8.67
C PRO A 39 -18.35 4.43 -7.68
N GLU A 40 -18.29 4.13 -6.39
CA GLU A 40 -18.93 4.89 -5.33
C GLU A 40 -18.00 5.92 -4.66
N GLY A 41 -16.74 6.02 -5.09
CA GLY A 41 -15.76 6.90 -4.44
C GLY A 41 -15.48 6.56 -2.96
N LEU A 42 -15.47 5.28 -2.65
CA LEU A 42 -15.20 4.77 -1.31
C LEU A 42 -13.74 5.00 -0.90
N ASN A 43 -13.48 4.97 0.39
CA ASN A 43 -12.11 4.96 0.87
C ASN A 43 -11.44 3.61 0.59
N VAL A 44 -10.24 3.64 0.01
CA VAL A 44 -9.44 2.45 -0.30
C VAL A 44 -8.07 2.54 0.39
N VAL A 45 -7.60 1.40 0.90
CA VAL A 45 -6.23 1.24 1.39
C VAL A 45 -5.60 0.08 0.62
N ILE A 46 -4.44 0.33 0.02
CA ILE A 46 -3.67 -0.68 -0.72
C ILE A 46 -2.30 -0.77 -0.08
N GLY A 47 -1.88 -2.00 0.24
CA GLY A 47 -0.58 -2.23 0.85
C GLY A 47 -0.01 -3.61 0.55
N GLN A 48 1.13 -3.90 1.16
CA GLN A 48 1.82 -5.18 1.06
C GLN A 48 2.03 -5.77 2.45
N THR A 49 1.86 -7.07 2.53
CA THR A 49 2.09 -7.87 3.74
C THR A 49 3.01 -9.05 3.43
N HIS A 50 3.21 -9.97 4.37
CA HIS A 50 4.08 -11.12 4.11
C HIS A 50 3.53 -12.46 4.58
N PHE A 51 2.33 -12.53 5.19
CA PHE A 51 1.82 -13.77 5.76
C PHE A 51 0.30 -13.92 5.62
N ILE A 52 -0.18 -15.17 5.44
CA ILE A 52 -1.58 -15.49 5.16
C ILE A 52 -2.55 -15.06 6.28
N LYS A 53 -2.12 -15.05 7.54
CA LYS A 53 -2.96 -14.60 8.67
C LYS A 53 -3.35 -13.13 8.59
N THR A 54 -2.71 -12.37 7.71
CA THR A 54 -2.99 -10.95 7.47
C THR A 54 -4.47 -10.65 7.25
N ALA A 55 -5.21 -11.51 6.55
CA ALA A 55 -6.62 -11.26 6.26
C ALA A 55 -7.44 -11.14 7.56
N GLU A 56 -7.22 -12.06 8.51
CA GLU A 56 -7.89 -12.07 9.81
C GLU A 56 -7.37 -10.95 10.72
N ASP A 57 -6.06 -10.74 10.79
CA ASP A 57 -5.46 -9.69 11.62
C ASP A 57 -5.88 -8.28 11.19
N LEU A 58 -6.00 -8.04 9.88
CA LEU A 58 -6.52 -6.78 9.35
C LEU A 58 -8.02 -6.61 9.66
N TYR A 59 -8.80 -7.72 9.61
CA TYR A 59 -10.19 -7.69 10.05
C TYR A 59 -10.31 -7.24 11.49
N GLU A 60 -9.58 -7.87 12.40
CA GLU A 60 -9.59 -7.54 13.84
C GLU A 60 -9.10 -6.11 14.09
N ALA A 61 -8.04 -5.68 13.39
CA ALA A 61 -7.49 -4.34 13.51
C ALA A 61 -8.52 -3.24 13.14
N ILE A 62 -9.30 -3.46 12.08
CA ILE A 62 -10.32 -2.52 11.62
C ILE A 62 -11.53 -2.56 12.54
N GLU A 63 -12.05 -3.75 12.84
CA GLU A 63 -13.23 -3.95 13.69
C GLU A 63 -13.03 -3.34 15.09
N ASN A 64 -11.84 -3.55 15.69
CA ASN A 64 -11.50 -2.99 16.99
C ASN A 64 -11.30 -1.47 16.98
N SER A 65 -10.89 -0.90 15.83
CA SER A 65 -10.65 0.53 15.70
C SER A 65 -11.92 1.32 15.46
N VAL A 66 -12.83 0.79 14.62
CA VAL A 66 -14.06 1.47 14.16
C VAL A 66 -15.18 0.43 13.99
N PRO A 67 -15.82 -0.02 15.09
CA PRO A 67 -16.80 -1.11 15.05
C PRO A 67 -18.02 -0.87 14.13
N GLN A 68 -18.35 0.39 13.84
CA GLN A 68 -19.47 0.74 12.96
C GLN A 68 -19.09 0.73 11.47
N ALA A 69 -17.79 0.69 11.13
CA ALA A 69 -17.34 0.69 9.75
C ALA A 69 -17.84 -0.54 8.99
N LYS A 70 -18.18 -0.34 7.71
CA LYS A 70 -18.37 -1.42 6.75
C LYS A 70 -17.12 -1.55 5.91
N PHE A 71 -16.63 -2.79 5.76
CA PHE A 71 -15.40 -3.00 5.03
C PHE A 71 -15.31 -4.38 4.37
N GLY A 72 -14.47 -4.43 3.34
CA GLY A 72 -14.06 -5.64 2.66
C GLY A 72 -12.57 -5.65 2.44
N ILE A 73 -11.94 -6.78 2.68
CA ILE A 73 -10.51 -7.03 2.57
C ILE A 73 -10.27 -8.14 1.56
N ALA A 74 -9.32 -7.95 0.65
CA ALA A 74 -8.79 -9.00 -0.20
C ALA A 74 -7.27 -9.04 -0.05
N PHE A 75 -6.71 -10.21 0.21
CA PHE A 75 -5.28 -10.45 0.34
C PHE A 75 -4.82 -11.50 -0.68
N CYS A 76 -3.79 -11.19 -1.46
CA CYS A 76 -3.23 -12.07 -2.47
C CYS A 76 -2.12 -12.94 -1.86
N GLU A 77 -2.30 -14.26 -1.81
CA GLU A 77 -1.18 -15.17 -1.51
C GLU A 77 -0.11 -15.09 -2.60
N ALA A 78 1.14 -15.28 -2.22
CA ALA A 78 2.28 -15.31 -3.14
C ALA A 78 2.93 -16.69 -3.26
N SER A 79 2.40 -17.71 -2.58
CA SER A 79 2.90 -19.08 -2.57
C SER A 79 1.78 -20.07 -2.30
N GLY A 80 2.07 -21.37 -2.43
CA GLY A 80 1.07 -22.41 -2.27
C GLY A 80 0.00 -22.36 -3.36
N PRO A 81 -1.30 -22.34 -3.03
CA PRO A 81 -2.37 -22.29 -4.01
C PRO A 81 -2.52 -20.91 -4.68
N CYS A 82 -1.83 -19.87 -4.19
CA CYS A 82 -1.88 -18.49 -4.72
C CYS A 82 -3.32 -17.95 -4.86
N LEU A 83 -4.13 -18.11 -3.81
CA LEU A 83 -5.51 -17.66 -3.78
C LEU A 83 -5.63 -16.26 -3.19
N VAL A 84 -6.71 -15.56 -3.58
CA VAL A 84 -7.13 -14.35 -2.89
C VAL A 84 -7.92 -14.74 -1.65
N ARG A 85 -7.45 -14.32 -0.48
CA ARG A 85 -8.14 -14.50 0.81
C ARG A 85 -9.02 -13.30 1.09
N VAL A 86 -10.20 -13.53 1.66
CA VAL A 86 -11.25 -12.51 1.74
C VAL A 86 -11.85 -12.48 3.13
N GLU A 87 -11.82 -11.31 3.75
CA GLU A 87 -12.46 -11.01 5.04
C GLU A 87 -13.24 -9.69 4.97
N GLY A 88 -14.07 -9.44 5.98
CA GLY A 88 -14.86 -8.21 6.06
C GLY A 88 -16.30 -8.46 6.50
N ASN A 89 -16.98 -7.39 6.84
CA ASN A 89 -18.36 -7.41 7.34
C ASN A 89 -19.41 -6.93 6.33
N ASP A 90 -19.00 -6.61 5.08
CA ASP A 90 -19.90 -6.18 4.00
C ASP A 90 -19.60 -6.98 2.71
N GLY A 91 -20.61 -7.68 2.17
CA GLY A 91 -20.46 -8.54 1.00
C GLY A 91 -20.06 -7.77 -0.27
N ALA A 92 -20.68 -6.62 -0.53
CA ALA A 92 -20.39 -5.83 -1.72
C ALA A 92 -18.95 -5.26 -1.70
N LEU A 93 -18.48 -4.86 -0.51
CA LEU A 93 -17.11 -4.37 -0.34
C LEU A 93 -16.07 -5.49 -0.46
N LYS A 94 -16.40 -6.71 0.01
CA LYS A 94 -15.55 -7.90 -0.22
C LYS A 94 -15.40 -8.19 -1.71
N ASP A 95 -16.50 -8.20 -2.44
CA ASP A 95 -16.49 -8.46 -3.89
C ASP A 95 -15.69 -7.38 -4.64
N LEU A 96 -15.85 -6.12 -4.24
CA LEU A 96 -15.09 -5.00 -4.82
C LEU A 96 -13.59 -5.14 -4.54
N ALA A 97 -13.21 -5.49 -3.31
CA ALA A 97 -11.82 -5.74 -2.94
C ALA A 97 -11.20 -6.89 -3.75
N VAL A 98 -11.94 -7.99 -3.92
CA VAL A 98 -11.51 -9.16 -4.72
C VAL A 98 -11.27 -8.79 -6.17
N ARG A 99 -12.20 -8.08 -6.82
CA ARG A 99 -12.03 -7.67 -8.23
C ARG A 99 -10.76 -6.84 -8.42
N ASN A 100 -10.51 -5.88 -7.52
CA ASN A 100 -9.32 -5.04 -7.57
C ASN A 100 -8.04 -5.83 -7.28
N ALA A 101 -8.04 -6.70 -6.28
CA ALA A 101 -6.90 -7.55 -5.95
C ALA A 101 -6.51 -8.46 -7.12
N LEU A 102 -7.49 -9.07 -7.79
CA LEU A 102 -7.27 -9.89 -8.99
C LEU A 102 -6.76 -9.07 -10.18
N ALA A 103 -7.28 -7.86 -10.38
CA ALA A 103 -6.84 -6.97 -11.46
C ALA A 103 -5.38 -6.50 -11.25
N ILE A 104 -4.98 -6.19 -10.01
CA ILE A 104 -3.61 -5.84 -9.65
C ILE A 104 -2.70 -7.07 -9.78
N GLY A 105 -3.14 -8.24 -9.33
CA GLY A 105 -2.46 -9.52 -9.49
C GLY A 105 -1.11 -9.64 -8.78
N ALA A 106 -0.75 -8.71 -7.89
CA ALA A 106 0.54 -8.72 -7.20
C ALA A 106 0.49 -9.55 -5.92
N GLY A 107 1.40 -10.50 -5.79
CA GLY A 107 1.48 -11.35 -4.60
C GLY A 107 1.78 -10.56 -3.32
N HIS A 108 1.21 -11.01 -2.20
CA HIS A 108 1.26 -10.37 -0.89
C HIS A 108 0.63 -8.96 -0.83
N THR A 109 -0.11 -8.56 -1.86
CA THR A 109 -0.89 -7.31 -1.84
C THR A 109 -2.18 -7.51 -1.07
N PHE A 110 -2.57 -6.52 -0.27
CA PHE A 110 -3.91 -6.40 0.26
C PHE A 110 -4.63 -5.16 -0.30
N VAL A 111 -5.93 -5.29 -0.47
CA VAL A 111 -6.84 -4.20 -0.85
C VAL A 111 -7.97 -4.15 0.16
N ILE A 112 -8.21 -2.99 0.75
CA ILE A 112 -9.29 -2.76 1.71
C ILE A 112 -10.17 -1.65 1.18
N PHE A 113 -11.50 -1.87 1.12
CA PHE A 113 -12.48 -0.83 0.93
C PHE A 113 -13.23 -0.55 2.23
N LEU A 114 -13.46 0.74 2.51
CA LEU A 114 -14.11 1.22 3.72
C LEU A 114 -15.32 2.08 3.37
N ARG A 115 -16.43 1.86 4.08
CA ARG A 115 -17.61 2.73 4.13
C ARG A 115 -17.88 3.11 5.59
N ASP A 116 -18.39 4.31 5.83
CA ASP A 116 -18.65 4.87 7.15
C ASP A 116 -17.39 4.99 8.05
N ALA A 117 -16.22 5.00 7.43
CA ALA A 117 -14.93 5.25 8.06
C ALA A 117 -13.94 5.87 7.08
N TYR A 118 -13.05 6.70 7.60
CA TYR A 118 -11.94 7.26 6.83
C TYR A 118 -10.65 6.48 7.11
N PRO A 119 -9.70 6.44 6.16
CA PRO A 119 -8.42 5.76 6.38
C PRO A 119 -7.71 6.20 7.66
N VAL A 120 -7.76 7.48 8.02
CA VAL A 120 -7.12 8.02 9.24
C VAL A 120 -7.61 7.33 10.53
N ASN A 121 -8.82 6.78 10.53
CA ASN A 121 -9.38 6.09 11.70
C ASN A 121 -8.75 4.70 11.91
N VAL A 122 -8.29 4.04 10.84
CA VAL A 122 -7.82 2.64 10.87
C VAL A 122 -6.34 2.49 10.49
N LEU A 123 -5.73 3.49 9.84
CA LEU A 123 -4.36 3.38 9.33
C LEU A 123 -3.30 3.03 10.39
N ARG A 124 -3.47 3.52 11.62
CA ARG A 124 -2.55 3.19 12.70
C ARG A 124 -2.62 1.70 13.03
N ALA A 125 -3.81 1.17 13.24
CA ALA A 125 -4.01 -0.25 13.55
C ALA A 125 -3.52 -1.15 12.41
N ILE A 126 -3.79 -0.77 11.15
CA ILE A 126 -3.27 -1.48 9.98
C ILE A 126 -1.74 -1.50 9.97
N ARG A 127 -1.07 -0.36 10.25
CA ARG A 127 0.40 -0.28 10.29
C ARG A 127 1.01 -1.07 11.44
N ASP A 128 0.31 -1.14 12.57
CA ASP A 128 0.76 -1.85 13.77
C ASP A 128 0.54 -3.37 13.65
N THR A 129 -0.17 -3.83 12.61
CA THR A 129 -0.30 -5.27 12.28
C THR A 129 1.06 -5.80 11.84
N PRO A 130 1.63 -6.83 12.54
CA PRO A 130 3.02 -7.25 12.36
C PRO A 130 3.39 -7.69 10.93
N GLU A 131 2.41 -8.18 10.17
CA GLU A 131 2.61 -8.66 8.81
C GLU A 131 2.67 -7.54 7.78
N VAL A 132 2.17 -6.34 8.09
CA VAL A 132 2.12 -5.22 7.15
C VAL A 132 3.51 -4.66 6.93
N VAL A 133 3.98 -4.79 5.69
CA VAL A 133 5.31 -4.32 5.25
C VAL A 133 5.25 -2.87 4.82
N THR A 134 4.21 -2.50 4.05
CA THR A 134 4.04 -1.13 3.56
C THR A 134 2.59 -0.83 3.18
N ILE A 135 2.25 0.45 3.14
CA ILE A 135 1.01 0.97 2.58
C ILE A 135 1.39 1.88 1.40
N PHE A 136 0.84 1.60 0.22
CA PHE A 136 1.07 2.36 -1.01
C PHE A 136 0.17 3.60 -1.09
N CYS A 137 -1.11 3.45 -0.73
CA CYS A 137 -2.05 4.58 -0.64
C CYS A 137 -3.19 4.30 0.36
N ALA A 138 -3.84 5.40 0.78
CA ALA A 138 -5.01 5.38 1.63
C ALA A 138 -5.86 6.62 1.31
N THR A 139 -6.87 6.49 0.44
CA THR A 139 -7.51 7.62 -0.24
C THR A 139 -8.92 7.28 -0.69
N SER A 140 -9.71 8.29 -1.02
CA SER A 140 -10.97 8.18 -1.77
C SER A 140 -10.84 8.70 -3.21
N ASN A 141 -9.67 9.17 -3.60
CA ASN A 141 -9.42 9.64 -4.96
C ASN A 141 -9.40 8.46 -5.96
N PRO A 142 -9.56 8.75 -7.26
CA PRO A 142 -9.21 7.77 -8.29
C PRO A 142 -7.74 7.34 -8.16
N VAL A 143 -7.49 6.03 -8.21
CA VAL A 143 -6.14 5.44 -8.07
C VAL A 143 -5.81 4.60 -9.29
N ASP A 144 -4.61 4.78 -9.83
CA ASP A 144 -3.98 3.86 -10.75
C ASP A 144 -2.78 3.18 -10.06
N VAL A 145 -2.77 1.85 -10.01
CA VAL A 145 -1.68 1.06 -9.44
C VAL A 145 -0.68 0.73 -10.55
N LEU A 146 0.57 1.14 -10.36
CA LEU A 146 1.65 0.81 -11.28
C LEU A 146 2.24 -0.56 -10.88
N VAL A 147 2.13 -1.54 -11.76
CA VAL A 147 2.64 -2.90 -11.54
C VAL A 147 3.79 -3.20 -12.49
N ALA A 148 4.85 -3.81 -11.96
CA ALA A 148 5.93 -4.39 -12.73
C ALA A 148 5.67 -5.89 -12.90
N GLU A 149 5.62 -6.38 -14.13
CA GLU A 149 5.31 -7.77 -14.46
C GLU A 149 6.48 -8.45 -15.18
N ASN A 150 6.70 -9.71 -14.85
CA ASN A 150 7.61 -10.61 -15.54
C ASN A 150 7.01 -12.03 -15.61
N PRO A 151 7.63 -13.01 -16.29
CA PRO A 151 7.09 -14.38 -16.39
C PRO A 151 6.85 -15.11 -15.06
N ARG A 152 7.37 -14.61 -13.95
CA ARG A 152 7.14 -15.19 -12.61
C ARG A 152 5.90 -14.64 -11.93
N GLY A 153 5.56 -13.38 -12.14
CA GLY A 153 4.46 -12.69 -11.47
C GLY A 153 4.59 -11.19 -11.54
N CYS A 154 3.80 -10.48 -10.77
CA CYS A 154 3.85 -9.03 -10.69
C CYS A 154 4.02 -8.49 -9.27
N GLY A 155 4.47 -7.23 -9.20
CA GLY A 155 4.64 -6.49 -7.96
C GLY A 155 4.30 -5.02 -8.14
N ILE A 156 3.78 -4.38 -7.09
CA ILE A 156 3.46 -2.95 -7.11
C ILE A 156 4.76 -2.15 -7.01
N VAL A 157 4.96 -1.22 -7.93
CA VAL A 157 6.10 -0.27 -7.91
C VAL A 157 5.69 1.11 -7.40
N GLY A 158 4.41 1.43 -7.39
CA GLY A 158 3.86 2.68 -6.89
C GLY A 158 2.41 2.86 -7.26
N VAL A 159 1.86 4.00 -6.90
CA VAL A 159 0.48 4.39 -7.23
C VAL A 159 0.43 5.83 -7.72
N ILE A 160 -0.54 6.12 -8.57
CA ILE A 160 -0.97 7.48 -8.92
C ILE A 160 -2.26 7.71 -8.14
N ASP A 161 -2.24 8.65 -7.20
CA ASP A 161 -3.35 8.97 -6.30
C ASP A 161 -3.89 10.36 -6.64
N GLY A 162 -5.03 10.41 -7.30
CA GLY A 162 -5.71 11.63 -7.69
C GLY A 162 -4.99 12.44 -8.76
N GLU A 163 -5.14 13.76 -8.69
CA GLU A 163 -4.66 14.72 -9.68
C GLU A 163 -3.34 15.39 -9.27
N ARG A 164 -2.68 15.99 -10.26
CA ARG A 164 -1.49 16.82 -10.01
C ARG A 164 -1.84 18.09 -9.25
N PRO A 165 -0.96 18.59 -8.34
CA PRO A 165 -1.14 19.89 -7.72
C PRO A 165 -1.32 21.01 -8.76
N LYS A 166 -2.30 21.90 -8.52
CA LYS A 166 -2.63 23.02 -9.41
C LYS A 166 -1.99 24.34 -8.98
N GLY A 167 -1.38 24.37 -7.79
CA GLY A 167 -0.77 25.56 -7.23
C GLY A 167 -0.50 25.45 -5.73
N VAL A 168 -0.22 26.59 -5.11
CA VAL A 168 -0.05 26.73 -3.67
C VAL A 168 -1.27 27.42 -3.08
N GLU A 169 -1.76 26.96 -1.92
CA GLU A 169 -2.93 27.54 -1.26
C GLU A 169 -2.76 29.04 -0.98
N THR A 170 -3.82 29.81 -1.18
CA THR A 170 -3.94 31.20 -0.75
C THR A 170 -4.40 31.28 0.70
N GLU A 171 -4.44 32.51 1.29
CA GLU A 171 -5.01 32.70 2.61
C GLU A 171 -6.51 32.36 2.67
N ALA A 172 -7.26 32.51 1.57
CA ALA A 172 -8.65 32.10 1.48
C ALA A 172 -8.75 30.56 1.52
N ASP A 173 -7.99 29.86 0.69
CA ASP A 173 -7.96 28.38 0.66
C ASP A 173 -7.54 27.81 2.04
N ARG A 174 -6.57 28.48 2.70
CA ARG A 174 -6.15 28.12 4.05
C ARG A 174 -7.30 28.22 5.07
N LYS A 175 -8.07 29.29 5.01
CA LYS A 175 -9.22 29.50 5.87
C LYS A 175 -10.29 28.41 5.63
N ASP A 176 -10.62 28.13 4.37
CA ASP A 176 -11.60 27.12 3.99
C ASP A 176 -11.17 25.74 4.49
N ARG A 177 -9.90 25.37 4.36
CA ARG A 177 -9.33 24.12 4.90
C ARG A 177 -9.48 24.01 6.42
N LEU A 178 -9.19 25.09 7.14
CA LEU A 178 -9.32 25.12 8.60
C LEU A 178 -10.78 24.98 9.05
N GLU A 179 -11.71 25.64 8.38
CA GLU A 179 -13.13 25.55 8.64
C GLU A 179 -13.67 24.13 8.33
N PHE A 180 -13.26 23.58 7.17
CA PHE A 180 -13.62 22.23 6.77
C PHE A 180 -13.22 21.18 7.81
N LEU A 181 -11.98 21.23 8.32
CA LEU A 181 -11.47 20.26 9.32
C LEU A 181 -12.26 20.31 10.63
N ARG A 182 -12.77 21.49 11.00
CA ARG A 182 -13.64 21.65 12.17
C ARG A 182 -15.04 21.12 11.92
N LYS A 183 -15.60 21.43 10.75
CA LYS A 183 -16.93 20.98 10.33
C LYS A 183 -17.03 19.45 10.31
N ILE A 184 -16.00 18.75 9.89
CA ILE A 184 -15.97 17.28 9.88
C ILE A 184 -15.49 16.65 11.20
N GLY A 185 -15.22 17.45 12.24
CA GLY A 185 -14.92 16.98 13.60
C GLY A 185 -13.47 16.51 13.84
N TYR A 186 -12.56 16.72 12.91
CA TYR A 186 -11.14 16.31 13.09
C TYR A 186 -10.31 17.35 13.84
N LYS A 187 -10.80 18.55 14.01
CA LYS A 187 -10.19 19.61 14.82
C LYS A 187 -11.22 20.27 15.70
N LEU A 188 -10.80 20.60 16.91
CA LEU A 188 -11.62 21.41 17.82
C LEU A 188 -11.68 22.86 17.34
N GLY A 189 -12.76 23.56 17.73
CA GLY A 189 -12.98 24.97 17.39
C GLY A 189 -12.03 25.92 18.11
#